data_5a9b55badb5881d07a4d1354029fb6ae
#
_entry.id   5a9b55badb5881d07a4d1354029fb6ae
#
_cell.length_a   1.000
_cell.length_b   1.000
_cell.length_c   1.000
_cell.angle_alpha   90.00
_cell.angle_beta   90.00
_cell.angle_gamma   90.00
#
_symmetry.space_group_name_H-M   'P 1'
#
loop_
_entity.id
_entity.type
_entity.pdbx_description
1 polymer ?
#
loop_
_entity_poly.entity_id
_entity_poly.type
_entity_poly.pdbx_seq_one_letter_code
_entity_poly.pdbx_strand_id
1 'polypeptide(L)'
;MKAVFRLVCAACCWTAIMVAAEPVAVRLDAPEVRRQLNNTTRKLTETGELVFQHAAPAKSWIGIPIDPALIAGRELLFSVKVGAEGLPTPVANGNGIMVQLHYTKTDGREQFLRLNVPNANSPLTRHSLKVFFPEGVKKAGLDLALLNVSGTVRFCEPMFRDALPVKDFSRFTVAGATDREEALYRENEPMKFRFQALNDGKPVEARLRLVRAGDDGKEESRIIEVAPDRPLEYVTSLDRPGYVMVRAMLLDENGEPVRRVPRPGAGARPVQYGLAAGVAPEKLRQGVPEPEDFDAFWQEEIRKLAAVPLKVLEKKAVESDDAVDVFDVKLSCAGDRPVSGYLTVPKAAKEGKKFPLRLRFDGYSVQSAPLYRDSGYITFSVNPHGIENGREAAYYRELQHSVLAGYGFRNEENQSPLTTYFHGMILRGLRAAEFIKTLPEWDGKKLEIIGGSQGAFQSVAVAGLTGGVTGCSIQIPWFCDLGGIKVGRVRGWRPDPAPGLLYYDTVNFAGRVRCPVRIDAGLSDWVCPPSGVRVLYNNLRCDKELIFRQGLDHAVYFGYDRNATPRVIAKEAGK
;
A
#
# COMPACT_ATOMS: atom_id res chain seq x y z
N MET A 1 75.96 -31.25 8.77
CA MET A 1 76.09 -30.09 7.93
C MET A 1 75.06 -30.17 6.81
N LYS A 2 73.93 -29.55 6.93
CA LYS A 2 73.03 -29.19 5.82
C LYS A 2 72.20 -27.99 6.31
N ALA A 3 72.48 -26.81 5.77
CA ALA A 3 71.76 -25.60 6.03
C ALA A 3 70.42 -25.60 5.30
N VAL A 4 69.32 -25.29 6.01
CA VAL A 4 68.00 -25.12 5.44
C VAL A 4 67.74 -23.61 5.36
N PHE A 5 67.72 -23.09 4.13
CA PHE A 5 67.26 -21.72 3.83
C PHE A 5 65.73 -21.67 3.97
N ARG A 6 65.23 -20.85 4.90
CA ARG A 6 63.83 -20.44 4.94
C ARG A 6 63.64 -19.20 4.07
N LEU A 7 62.92 -19.37 2.97
CA LEU A 7 62.40 -18.26 2.17
C LEU A 7 61.16 -17.67 2.90
N VAL A 8 61.28 -16.45 3.36
CA VAL A 8 60.13 -15.65 3.85
C VAL A 8 59.51 -14.96 2.66
N CYS A 9 58.35 -15.43 2.18
CA CYS A 9 57.54 -14.73 1.19
C CYS A 9 56.74 -13.62 1.92
N ALA A 10 57.18 -12.37 1.82
CA ALA A 10 56.38 -11.23 2.22
C ALA A 10 55.33 -10.98 1.16
N ALA A 11 54.09 -11.43 1.44
CA ALA A 11 52.91 -11.04 0.67
C ALA A 11 52.56 -9.57 1.06
N CYS A 12 52.97 -8.62 0.24
CA CYS A 12 52.45 -7.27 0.31
C CYS A 12 50.97 -7.28 -0.06
N CYS A 13 50.09 -7.28 0.95
CA CYS A 13 48.71 -6.87 0.76
C CYS A 13 48.69 -5.37 0.44
N TRP A 14 48.56 -5.06 -0.83
CA TRP A 14 48.14 -3.73 -1.27
C TRP A 14 46.65 -3.64 -1.01
N THR A 15 46.24 -3.15 0.15
CA THR A 15 44.92 -2.58 0.34
C THR A 15 44.91 -1.28 -0.46
N ALA A 16 44.33 -1.32 -1.66
CA ALA A 16 44.00 -0.11 -2.37
C ALA A 16 42.98 0.64 -1.52
N ILE A 17 43.42 1.68 -0.82
CA ILE A 17 42.52 2.66 -0.23
C ILE A 17 41.88 3.36 -1.44
N MET A 18 40.65 2.96 -1.79
CA MET A 18 39.85 3.73 -2.72
C MET A 18 39.55 5.07 -2.07
N VAL A 19 40.30 6.09 -2.45
CA VAL A 19 39.97 7.48 -2.12
C VAL A 19 38.69 7.77 -2.89
N ALA A 20 37.57 7.87 -2.16
CA ALA A 20 36.30 8.28 -2.77
C ALA A 20 36.52 9.65 -3.44
N ALA A 21 36.14 9.79 -4.70
CA ALA A 21 36.21 11.06 -5.39
C ALA A 21 35.39 12.11 -4.64
N GLU A 22 35.82 13.36 -4.65
CA GLU A 22 35.09 14.43 -4.00
C GLU A 22 33.66 14.53 -4.56
N PRO A 23 32.66 14.83 -3.70
CA PRO A 23 31.27 14.99 -4.16
C PRO A 23 31.18 16.10 -5.21
N VAL A 24 30.44 15.81 -6.28
CA VAL A 24 30.16 16.79 -7.32
C VAL A 24 28.89 17.56 -6.94
N ALA A 25 29.06 18.82 -6.50
CA ALA A 25 27.92 19.68 -6.17
C ALA A 25 27.20 20.16 -7.45
N VAL A 26 25.88 20.07 -7.44
CA VAL A 26 25.04 20.70 -8.47
C VAL A 26 24.74 22.13 -8.02
N ARG A 27 25.17 23.12 -8.79
CA ARG A 27 25.14 24.53 -8.39
C ARG A 27 23.77 25.16 -8.55
N LEU A 28 23.10 25.45 -7.43
CA LEU A 28 21.83 26.19 -7.42
C LEU A 28 22.00 27.68 -7.73
N ASP A 29 23.21 28.21 -7.60
CA ASP A 29 23.55 29.60 -7.90
C ASP A 29 24.07 29.82 -9.34
N ALA A 30 24.10 28.79 -10.16
CA ALA A 30 24.56 28.84 -11.54
C ALA A 30 23.79 29.89 -12.37
N PRO A 31 24.40 30.54 -13.38
CA PRO A 31 23.73 31.54 -14.21
C PRO A 31 22.46 31.06 -14.86
N GLU A 32 22.40 29.77 -15.24
CA GLU A 32 21.23 29.10 -15.84
C GLU A 32 20.06 29.03 -14.87
N VAL A 33 20.33 28.79 -13.59
CA VAL A 33 19.32 28.76 -12.50
C VAL A 33 18.86 30.19 -12.20
N ARG A 34 19.79 31.14 -12.06
CA ARG A 34 19.49 32.54 -11.76
C ARG A 34 18.56 33.17 -12.79
N ARG A 35 18.69 32.81 -14.09
CA ARG A 35 17.80 33.29 -15.16
C ARG A 35 16.37 32.76 -15.06
N GLN A 36 16.13 31.68 -14.34
CA GLN A 36 14.81 31.07 -14.13
C GLN A 36 14.13 31.58 -12.86
N LEU A 37 14.80 32.38 -12.02
CA LEU A 37 14.23 32.99 -10.83
C LEU A 37 13.31 34.17 -11.21
N ASN A 38 12.30 34.41 -10.39
CA ASN A 38 11.40 35.56 -10.57
C ASN A 38 11.24 36.39 -9.27
N ASN A 39 11.93 36.02 -8.19
CA ASN A 39 11.95 36.66 -6.88
C ASN A 39 10.57 36.77 -6.17
N THR A 40 9.52 36.20 -6.77
CA THR A 40 8.18 36.11 -6.18
C THR A 40 7.85 34.68 -5.77
N THR A 41 7.75 33.77 -6.75
CA THR A 41 7.43 32.37 -6.52
C THR A 41 8.64 31.44 -6.56
N ARG A 42 9.78 31.94 -7.07
CA ARG A 42 11.07 31.22 -7.19
C ARG A 42 12.21 32.14 -6.82
N LYS A 43 12.88 31.88 -5.72
CA LYS A 43 13.99 32.70 -5.21
C LYS A 43 15.14 31.83 -4.71
N LEU A 44 16.35 32.38 -4.78
CA LEU A 44 17.53 31.82 -4.14
C LEU A 44 17.84 32.67 -2.91
N THR A 45 17.98 32.05 -1.75
CA THR A 45 18.34 32.73 -0.50
C THR A 45 19.84 33.03 -0.45
N GLU A 46 20.26 33.89 0.45
CA GLU A 46 21.68 34.17 0.73
C GLU A 46 22.41 32.93 1.25
N THR A 47 21.69 32.03 1.89
CA THR A 47 22.19 30.73 2.38
C THR A 47 22.27 29.65 1.30
N GLY A 48 21.91 29.96 0.04
CA GLY A 48 22.01 29.05 -1.09
C GLY A 48 20.84 28.07 -1.21
N GLU A 49 19.72 28.32 -0.54
CA GLU A 49 18.50 27.53 -0.69
C GLU A 49 17.65 28.03 -1.85
N LEU A 50 17.24 27.13 -2.74
CA LEU A 50 16.24 27.42 -3.76
C LEU A 50 14.83 27.24 -3.15
N VAL A 51 14.06 28.31 -3.12
CA VAL A 51 12.74 28.35 -2.49
C VAL A 51 11.66 28.53 -3.55
N PHE A 52 10.66 27.65 -3.53
CA PHE A 52 9.41 27.81 -4.26
C PHE A 52 8.30 28.11 -3.28
N GLN A 53 7.52 29.17 -3.55
CA GLN A 53 6.47 29.64 -2.66
C GLN A 53 5.21 30.01 -3.44
N HIS A 54 4.09 29.37 -3.09
CA HIS A 54 2.78 29.61 -3.72
C HIS A 54 1.74 29.97 -2.65
N ALA A 55 1.11 31.12 -2.79
CA ALA A 55 -0.03 31.51 -1.94
C ALA A 55 -1.32 30.77 -2.31
N ALA A 56 -1.46 30.36 -3.56
CA ALA A 56 -2.56 29.55 -4.10
C ALA A 56 -1.98 28.44 -5.01
N PRO A 57 -2.73 27.38 -5.35
CA PRO A 57 -2.24 26.33 -6.22
C PRO A 57 -1.67 26.88 -7.53
N ALA A 58 -0.38 26.66 -7.75
CA ALA A 58 0.38 27.12 -8.92
C ALA A 58 1.47 26.13 -9.28
N LYS A 59 2.16 26.37 -10.41
CA LYS A 59 3.24 25.52 -10.89
C LYS A 59 4.54 26.33 -10.98
N SER A 60 5.55 25.90 -10.24
CA SER A 60 6.94 26.37 -10.37
C SER A 60 7.85 25.21 -10.67
N TRP A 61 8.77 25.44 -11.60
CA TRP A 61 9.74 24.46 -12.06
C TRP A 61 11.05 25.16 -12.44
N ILE A 62 12.18 24.53 -12.12
CA ILE A 62 13.53 24.94 -12.54
C ILE A 62 14.27 23.70 -13.02
N GLY A 63 14.84 23.78 -14.23
CA GLY A 63 15.74 22.79 -14.80
C GLY A 63 17.20 23.23 -14.61
N ILE A 64 18.04 22.34 -14.09
CA ILE A 64 19.47 22.58 -13.84
C ILE A 64 20.26 21.62 -14.72
N PRO A 65 21.03 22.12 -15.70
CA PRO A 65 21.84 21.25 -16.54
C PRO A 65 22.96 20.60 -15.71
N ILE A 66 23.25 19.34 -16.00
CA ILE A 66 24.34 18.56 -15.44
C ILE A 66 25.31 18.25 -16.57
N ASP A 67 26.60 18.49 -16.34
CA ASP A 67 27.63 18.10 -17.31
C ASP A 67 27.70 16.57 -17.42
N PRO A 68 27.41 15.99 -18.58
CA PRO A 68 27.48 14.55 -18.80
C PRO A 68 28.84 13.93 -18.45
N ALA A 69 29.94 14.67 -18.60
CA ALA A 69 31.27 14.18 -18.29
C ALA A 69 31.47 13.84 -16.80
N LEU A 70 30.68 14.45 -15.92
CA LEU A 70 30.74 14.20 -14.49
C LEU A 70 30.05 12.91 -14.05
N ILE A 71 29.16 12.37 -14.89
CA ILE A 71 28.23 11.30 -14.51
C ILE A 71 28.29 10.07 -15.43
N ALA A 72 28.72 10.21 -16.67
CA ALA A 72 28.70 9.13 -17.66
C ALA A 72 29.59 7.93 -17.23
N GLY A 73 29.06 6.72 -17.43
CA GLY A 73 29.75 5.47 -17.09
C GLY A 73 29.82 5.17 -15.58
N ARG A 74 29.15 5.94 -14.73
CA ARG A 74 29.32 5.87 -13.27
C ARG A 74 28.03 5.43 -12.57
N GLU A 75 28.20 4.69 -11.47
CA GLU A 75 27.15 4.45 -10.49
C GLU A 75 27.29 5.46 -9.35
N LEU A 76 26.36 6.41 -9.29
CA LEU A 76 26.42 7.55 -8.38
C LEU A 76 25.22 7.55 -7.42
N LEU A 77 25.45 8.09 -6.23
CA LEU A 77 24.38 8.48 -5.32
C LEU A 77 24.11 9.98 -5.50
N PHE A 78 22.94 10.29 -6.08
CA PHE A 78 22.41 11.65 -6.06
C PHE A 78 21.74 11.91 -4.71
N SER A 79 21.93 13.09 -4.13
CA SER A 79 21.21 13.51 -2.92
C SER A 79 20.89 15.00 -2.94
N VAL A 80 19.81 15.38 -2.26
CA VAL A 80 19.35 16.77 -2.08
C VAL A 80 18.63 16.88 -0.74
N LYS A 81 18.78 18.00 -0.05
CA LYS A 81 17.93 18.31 1.11
C LYS A 81 16.66 19.00 0.63
N VAL A 82 15.52 18.55 1.12
CA VAL A 82 14.20 19.11 0.83
C VAL A 82 13.46 19.36 2.13
N GLY A 83 12.84 20.52 2.26
CA GLY A 83 11.94 20.87 3.37
C GLY A 83 10.69 21.53 2.82
N ALA A 84 9.55 21.35 3.49
CA ALA A 84 8.26 21.88 3.04
C ALA A 84 7.41 22.39 4.20
N GLU A 85 6.66 23.47 3.95
CA GLU A 85 5.75 24.11 4.90
C GLU A 85 4.47 24.57 4.18
N GLY A 86 3.31 24.45 4.85
CA GLY A 86 2.04 24.93 4.33
C GLY A 86 1.51 24.15 3.12
N LEU A 87 2.01 22.93 2.87
CA LEU A 87 1.43 22.06 1.86
C LEU A 87 0.05 21.56 2.31
N PRO A 88 -0.92 21.47 1.39
CA PRO A 88 -2.21 20.86 1.70
C PRO A 88 -2.01 19.37 2.08
N THR A 89 -2.87 18.88 2.95
CA THR A 89 -2.84 17.47 3.35
C THR A 89 -4.23 16.87 3.16
N PRO A 90 -4.38 15.89 2.27
CA PRO A 90 -3.36 15.28 1.40
C PRO A 90 -3.05 16.11 0.14
N VAL A 91 -1.88 15.88 -0.44
CA VAL A 91 -1.57 16.35 -1.79
C VAL A 91 -2.13 15.35 -2.80
N ALA A 92 -2.88 15.83 -3.78
CA ALA A 92 -3.44 14.99 -4.85
C ALA A 92 -2.34 14.34 -5.72
N ASN A 93 -2.62 13.16 -6.28
CA ASN A 93 -1.66 12.43 -7.10
C ASN A 93 -1.17 13.26 -8.31
N GLY A 94 0.13 13.21 -8.55
CA GLY A 94 0.78 13.97 -9.63
C GLY A 94 1.11 15.42 -9.29
N ASN A 95 0.71 15.90 -8.12
CA ASN A 95 0.98 17.25 -7.63
C ASN A 95 2.04 17.24 -6.51
N GLY A 96 2.41 18.43 -6.03
CA GLY A 96 3.32 18.61 -4.91
C GLY A 96 4.79 18.68 -5.32
N ILE A 97 5.67 18.16 -4.49
CA ILE A 97 7.11 18.24 -4.66
C ILE A 97 7.59 17.28 -5.75
N MET A 98 8.41 17.79 -6.68
CA MET A 98 9.10 16.95 -7.67
C MET A 98 10.60 17.21 -7.63
N VAL A 99 11.36 16.13 -7.51
CA VAL A 99 12.80 16.08 -7.74
C VAL A 99 13.03 14.97 -8.76
N GLN A 100 13.54 15.32 -9.93
CA GLN A 100 13.68 14.40 -11.05
C GLN A 100 15.01 14.59 -11.74
N LEU A 101 15.80 13.53 -11.88
CA LEU A 101 16.93 13.48 -12.78
C LEU A 101 16.45 13.03 -14.15
N HIS A 102 17.02 13.60 -15.20
CA HIS A 102 16.80 13.13 -16.56
C HIS A 102 18.12 13.11 -17.34
N TYR A 103 18.22 12.21 -18.31
CA TYR A 103 19.34 12.17 -19.23
C TYR A 103 18.94 11.58 -20.59
N THR A 104 19.65 12.00 -21.65
CA THR A 104 19.47 11.52 -23.02
C THR A 104 20.57 10.52 -23.36
N LYS A 105 20.21 9.31 -23.77
CA LYS A 105 21.14 8.27 -24.23
C LYS A 105 21.70 8.59 -25.61
N THR A 106 22.72 7.82 -26.05
CA THR A 106 23.31 7.92 -27.39
C THR A 106 22.30 7.71 -28.50
N ASP A 107 21.30 6.87 -28.32
CA ASP A 107 20.20 6.57 -29.25
C ASP A 107 19.09 7.64 -29.27
N GLY A 108 19.25 8.72 -28.51
CA GLY A 108 18.28 9.81 -28.44
C GLY A 108 17.13 9.59 -27.45
N ARG A 109 17.03 8.41 -26.83
CA ARG A 109 15.99 8.14 -25.82
C ARG A 109 16.27 8.88 -24.52
N GLU A 110 15.24 9.53 -23.99
CA GLU A 110 15.29 10.18 -22.68
C GLU A 110 14.92 9.19 -21.57
N GLN A 111 15.59 9.34 -20.43
CA GLN A 111 15.29 8.63 -19.20
C GLN A 111 14.99 9.64 -18.11
N PHE A 112 13.93 9.35 -17.35
CA PHE A 112 13.51 10.16 -16.21
C PHE A 112 13.54 9.31 -14.95
N LEU A 113 14.20 9.81 -13.90
CA LEU A 113 14.41 9.12 -12.63
C LEU A 113 13.92 10.03 -11.51
N ARG A 114 12.80 9.69 -10.91
CA ARG A 114 12.19 10.50 -9.87
C ARG A 114 12.70 10.09 -8.50
N LEU A 115 13.22 11.05 -7.73
CA LEU A 115 13.52 10.89 -6.33
C LEU A 115 12.21 10.91 -5.52
N ASN A 116 12.02 9.92 -4.66
CA ASN A 116 10.84 9.85 -3.80
C ASN A 116 10.99 10.81 -2.62
N VAL A 117 10.39 11.99 -2.74
CA VAL A 117 10.25 12.97 -1.67
C VAL A 117 8.80 12.96 -1.20
N PRO A 118 8.53 12.78 0.11
CA PRO A 118 7.17 12.84 0.63
C PRO A 118 6.52 14.20 0.36
N ASN A 119 5.27 14.19 -0.08
CA ASN A 119 4.44 15.39 -0.24
C ASN A 119 3.79 15.77 1.10
N ALA A 120 4.62 16.11 2.07
CA ALA A 120 4.19 16.47 3.42
C ALA A 120 5.04 17.62 3.97
N ASN A 121 4.50 18.36 4.94
CA ASN A 121 5.27 19.36 5.67
C ASN A 121 6.39 18.68 6.45
N SER A 122 7.62 19.12 6.23
CA SER A 122 8.80 18.49 6.81
C SER A 122 9.96 19.48 6.96
N PRO A 123 10.82 19.30 7.98
CA PRO A 123 12.08 20.05 8.05
C PRO A 123 12.97 19.67 6.86
N LEU A 124 14.03 20.44 6.65
CA LEU A 124 15.06 20.14 5.65
C LEU A 124 15.66 18.75 5.91
N THR A 125 15.29 17.79 5.09
CA THR A 125 15.69 16.38 5.20
C THR A 125 16.42 15.96 3.93
N ARG A 126 17.52 15.21 4.06
CA ARG A 126 18.26 14.68 2.91
C ARG A 126 17.53 13.47 2.33
N HIS A 127 17.30 13.54 1.04
CA HIS A 127 16.77 12.44 0.22
C HIS A 127 17.84 12.03 -0.78
N SER A 128 17.93 10.76 -1.13
CA SER A 128 18.92 10.24 -2.07
C SER A 128 18.33 9.22 -3.03
N LEU A 129 19.04 9.04 -4.16
CA LEU A 129 18.70 8.10 -5.21
C LEU A 129 20.00 7.54 -5.80
N LYS A 130 20.17 6.23 -5.76
CA LYS A 130 21.27 5.54 -6.43
C LYS A 130 20.95 5.39 -7.92
N VAL A 131 21.84 5.84 -8.77
CA VAL A 131 21.65 5.90 -10.22
C VAL A 131 22.90 5.39 -10.94
N PHE A 132 22.70 4.48 -11.90
CA PHE A 132 23.73 4.14 -12.88
C PHE A 132 23.50 4.97 -14.15
N PHE A 133 24.48 5.75 -14.54
CA PHE A 133 24.50 6.48 -15.81
C PHE A 133 25.31 5.68 -16.83
N PRO A 134 24.73 5.34 -17.99
CA PRO A 134 25.49 4.61 -19.02
C PRO A 134 26.60 5.49 -19.61
N GLU A 135 27.57 4.85 -20.27
CA GLU A 135 28.50 5.58 -21.11
C GLU A 135 27.76 6.31 -22.25
N GLY A 136 28.31 7.43 -22.71
CA GLY A 136 27.73 8.17 -23.86
C GLY A 136 26.44 8.93 -23.55
N VAL A 137 26.21 9.35 -22.31
CA VAL A 137 25.16 10.32 -21.99
C VAL A 137 25.40 11.62 -22.76
N LYS A 138 24.44 12.08 -23.56
CA LYS A 138 24.54 13.30 -24.38
C LYS A 138 24.13 14.56 -23.64
N LYS A 139 23.08 14.45 -22.82
CA LYS A 139 22.54 15.55 -22.01
C LYS A 139 22.07 14.98 -20.68
N ALA A 140 22.16 15.78 -19.63
CA ALA A 140 21.58 15.44 -18.34
C ALA A 140 21.10 16.69 -17.63
N GLY A 141 20.17 16.54 -16.71
CA GLY A 141 19.64 17.63 -15.91
C GLY A 141 18.93 17.14 -14.65
N LEU A 142 18.76 18.10 -13.73
CA LEU A 142 17.98 17.96 -12.50
C LEU A 142 16.79 18.92 -12.58
N ASP A 143 15.60 18.39 -12.45
CA ASP A 143 14.36 19.16 -12.35
C ASP A 143 13.92 19.24 -10.90
N LEU A 144 13.71 20.48 -10.41
CA LEU A 144 13.14 20.78 -9.11
C LEU A 144 11.82 21.52 -9.32
N ALA A 145 10.73 21.04 -8.70
CA ALA A 145 9.42 21.66 -8.90
C ALA A 145 8.52 21.59 -7.65
N LEU A 146 7.59 22.55 -7.60
CA LEU A 146 6.38 22.53 -6.79
C LEU A 146 5.17 22.66 -7.73
N LEU A 147 4.33 21.62 -7.79
CA LEU A 147 3.32 21.45 -8.83
C LEU A 147 1.90 21.52 -8.26
N ASN A 148 1.10 22.48 -8.74
CA ASN A 148 -0.35 22.58 -8.53
C ASN A 148 -0.79 22.55 -7.06
N VAL A 149 0.01 23.07 -6.15
CA VAL A 149 -0.30 23.21 -4.72
C VAL A 149 0.14 24.57 -4.20
N SER A 150 -0.48 25.02 -3.11
CA SER A 150 0.01 26.11 -2.27
C SER A 150 1.07 25.60 -1.31
N GLY A 151 1.83 26.51 -0.70
CA GLY A 151 2.86 26.19 0.28
C GLY A 151 4.25 26.65 -0.13
N THR A 152 5.24 26.30 0.68
CA THR A 152 6.64 26.63 0.47
C THR A 152 7.47 25.36 0.47
N VAL A 153 8.36 25.20 -0.53
CA VAL A 153 9.35 24.13 -0.59
C VAL A 153 10.74 24.73 -0.72
N ARG A 154 11.67 24.16 0.02
CA ARG A 154 13.10 24.53 0.01
C ARG A 154 13.93 23.36 -0.48
N PHE A 155 14.85 23.62 -1.40
CA PHE A 155 15.83 22.67 -1.92
C PHE A 155 17.24 23.23 -1.67
N CYS A 156 18.13 22.42 -1.13
CA CYS A 156 19.52 22.81 -0.97
C CYS A 156 20.49 21.60 -1.05
N GLU A 157 21.74 21.88 -1.27
CA GLU A 157 22.84 20.91 -1.34
C GLU A 157 22.57 19.72 -2.30
N PRO A 158 22.10 19.94 -3.55
CA PRO A 158 22.07 18.85 -4.51
C PRO A 158 23.50 18.45 -4.90
N MET A 159 23.79 17.14 -4.82
CA MET A 159 25.13 16.62 -5.10
C MET A 159 25.13 15.19 -5.58
N PHE A 160 26.16 14.82 -6.32
CA PHE A 160 26.51 13.44 -6.65
C PHE A 160 27.77 13.02 -5.87
N ARG A 161 27.80 11.81 -5.42
CA ARG A 161 29.01 11.14 -4.94
C ARG A 161 29.07 9.72 -5.50
N ASP A 162 30.24 9.11 -5.52
CA ASP A 162 30.33 7.70 -5.85
C ASP A 162 29.48 6.88 -4.87
N ALA A 163 28.76 5.90 -5.40
CA ALA A 163 28.01 4.98 -4.56
C ALA A 163 29.01 4.10 -3.79
N LEU A 164 28.84 4.03 -2.48
CA LEU A 164 29.64 3.12 -1.67
C LEU A 164 29.29 1.67 -2.01
N PRO A 165 30.27 0.76 -2.00
CA PRO A 165 30.00 -0.66 -2.10
C PRO A 165 28.96 -1.08 -1.05
N VAL A 166 27.97 -1.83 -1.49
CA VAL A 166 26.89 -2.32 -0.60
C VAL A 166 27.27 -3.71 -0.13
N LYS A 167 27.31 -3.92 1.19
CA LYS A 167 27.55 -5.24 1.78
C LYS A 167 26.39 -6.19 1.47
N ASP A 168 26.60 -7.48 1.63
CA ASP A 168 25.54 -8.47 1.50
C ASP A 168 24.52 -8.35 2.66
N PHE A 169 23.32 -7.93 2.32
CA PHE A 169 22.19 -7.84 3.23
C PHE A 169 21.21 -9.02 3.12
N SER A 170 21.56 -10.11 2.39
CA SER A 170 20.64 -11.20 2.09
C SER A 170 20.03 -11.86 3.34
N ARG A 171 20.76 -11.87 4.46
CA ARG A 171 20.37 -12.48 5.74
C ARG A 171 19.91 -11.46 6.80
N PHE A 172 19.93 -10.18 6.45
CA PHE A 172 19.51 -9.15 7.40
C PHE A 172 18.00 -9.08 7.50
N THR A 173 17.51 -8.88 8.72
CA THR A 173 16.10 -8.62 9.02
C THR A 173 15.99 -7.50 10.04
N VAL A 174 14.80 -6.97 10.22
CA VAL A 174 14.47 -6.05 11.31
C VAL A 174 13.42 -6.75 12.17
N ALA A 175 13.62 -6.74 13.48
CA ALA A 175 12.64 -7.20 14.46
C ALA A 175 12.28 -6.06 15.40
N GLY A 176 11.14 -6.17 16.07
CA GLY A 176 10.73 -5.17 17.05
C GLY A 176 9.61 -5.66 17.95
N ALA A 177 9.38 -4.92 19.03
CA ALA A 177 8.29 -5.13 19.96
C ALA A 177 7.85 -3.81 20.59
N THR A 178 6.62 -3.77 21.07
CA THR A 178 6.12 -2.77 22.03
C THR A 178 6.42 -3.25 23.44
N ASP A 179 6.45 -2.35 24.42
CA ASP A 179 6.64 -2.68 25.83
C ASP A 179 5.44 -3.40 26.46
N ARG A 180 4.32 -3.49 25.71
CA ARG A 180 3.11 -4.24 26.09
C ARG A 180 2.71 -5.19 24.97
N GLU A 181 2.37 -6.41 25.31
CA GLU A 181 1.95 -7.42 24.34
C GLU A 181 0.64 -7.01 23.64
N GLU A 182 -0.33 -6.46 24.40
CA GLU A 182 -1.61 -6.01 23.88
C GLU A 182 -1.49 -4.73 23.02
N ALA A 183 -0.36 -4.00 23.13
CA ALA A 183 -0.11 -2.72 22.47
C ALA A 183 -1.25 -1.70 22.68
N LEU A 184 -1.86 -1.69 23.88
CA LEU A 184 -2.95 -0.81 24.26
C LEU A 184 -2.52 0.12 25.40
N TYR A 185 -2.84 1.39 25.24
CA TYR A 185 -2.43 2.48 26.13
C TYR A 185 -3.60 3.42 26.40
N ARG A 186 -3.44 4.26 27.44
CA ARG A 186 -4.35 5.36 27.74
C ARG A 186 -3.97 6.60 26.94
N GLU A 187 -4.89 7.54 26.87
CA GLU A 187 -4.62 8.87 26.28
C GLU A 187 -3.43 9.54 27.01
N ASN A 188 -2.49 10.08 26.23
CA ASN A 188 -1.23 10.70 26.68
C ASN A 188 -0.24 9.75 27.39
N GLU A 189 -0.52 8.47 27.49
CA GLU A 189 0.41 7.51 28.07
C GLU A 189 1.58 7.25 27.11
N PRO A 190 2.85 7.21 27.61
CA PRO A 190 4.00 6.89 26.78
C PRO A 190 3.93 5.47 26.22
N MET A 191 4.02 5.35 24.90
CA MET A 191 4.13 4.11 24.16
C MET A 191 5.59 3.90 23.77
N LYS A 192 6.18 2.74 24.11
CA LYS A 192 7.57 2.43 23.79
C LYS A 192 7.64 1.40 22.67
N PHE A 193 8.36 1.75 21.63
CA PHE A 193 8.65 0.91 20.48
C PHE A 193 10.14 0.60 20.46
N ARG A 194 10.50 -0.68 20.39
CA ARG A 194 11.89 -1.12 20.31
C ARG A 194 12.10 -1.86 19.00
N PHE A 195 13.21 -1.55 18.31
CA PHE A 195 13.61 -2.22 17.08
C PHE A 195 15.08 -2.60 17.10
N GLN A 196 15.41 -3.71 16.42
CA GLN A 196 16.75 -4.24 16.28
C GLN A 196 16.98 -4.71 14.84
N ALA A 197 18.15 -4.43 14.29
CA ALA A 197 18.62 -5.07 13.07
C ALA A 197 19.29 -6.41 13.42
N LEU A 198 18.97 -7.45 12.66
CA LEU A 198 19.50 -8.80 12.85
C LEU A 198 20.19 -9.28 11.58
N ASN A 199 21.27 -10.05 11.72
CA ASN A 199 21.87 -10.85 10.67
C ASN A 199 21.90 -12.31 11.15
N ASP A 200 21.27 -13.23 10.40
CA ASP A 200 21.05 -14.61 10.84
C ASP A 200 20.45 -14.71 12.25
N GLY A 201 19.50 -13.83 12.58
CA GLY A 201 18.84 -13.80 13.89
C GLY A 201 19.64 -13.17 15.02
N LYS A 202 20.88 -12.74 14.78
CA LYS A 202 21.74 -12.11 15.81
C LYS A 202 21.75 -10.59 15.63
N PRO A 203 21.66 -9.82 16.74
CA PRO A 203 21.77 -8.36 16.70
C PRO A 203 23.07 -7.87 16.06
N VAL A 204 22.97 -6.87 15.21
CA VAL A 204 24.12 -6.29 14.49
C VAL A 204 24.04 -4.77 14.43
N GLU A 205 25.19 -4.15 14.16
CA GLU A 205 25.25 -2.73 13.82
C GLU A 205 24.58 -2.47 12.46
N ALA A 206 23.70 -1.46 12.43
CA ALA A 206 23.00 -1.05 11.22
C ALA A 206 22.44 0.37 11.35
N ARG A 207 22.03 0.94 10.22
CA ARG A 207 21.24 2.17 10.19
C ARG A 207 19.78 1.82 9.87
N LEU A 208 18.88 2.34 10.69
CA LEU A 208 17.46 2.19 10.50
C LEU A 208 16.82 3.55 10.24
N ARG A 209 15.95 3.62 9.23
CA ARG A 209 15.03 4.75 9.07
C ARG A 209 13.75 4.42 9.83
N LEU A 210 13.50 5.16 10.90
CA LEU A 210 12.24 5.12 11.61
C LEU A 210 11.25 6.06 10.92
N VAL A 211 10.03 5.60 10.74
CA VAL A 211 8.90 6.41 10.26
C VAL A 211 7.73 6.20 11.22
N ARG A 212 7.22 7.28 11.77
CA ARG A 212 6.02 7.32 12.60
C ARG A 212 4.89 7.98 11.84
N ALA A 213 3.67 7.42 11.90
CA ALA A 213 2.44 8.09 11.53
C ALA A 213 1.37 7.77 12.58
N GLY A 214 0.58 8.77 12.97
CA GLY A 214 -0.46 8.61 13.99
C GLY A 214 -1.77 9.24 13.60
N ASP A 215 -2.84 8.81 14.28
CA ASP A 215 -4.20 9.35 14.14
C ASP A 215 -4.34 10.76 14.75
N ASP A 216 -3.24 11.37 15.14
CA ASP A 216 -3.09 12.79 15.47
C ASP A 216 -2.62 13.64 14.28
N GLY A 217 -2.51 13.05 13.10
CA GLY A 217 -2.03 13.70 11.88
C GLY A 217 -0.54 14.00 11.87
N LYS A 218 0.23 13.54 12.87
CA LYS A 218 1.67 13.77 12.93
C LYS A 218 2.43 12.66 12.21
N GLU A 219 3.37 13.05 11.37
CA GLU A 219 4.32 12.16 10.71
C GLU A 219 5.74 12.58 11.08
N GLU A 220 6.60 11.60 11.37
CA GLU A 220 8.02 11.80 11.67
C GLU A 220 8.86 10.80 10.90
N SER A 221 10.07 11.23 10.50
CA SER A 221 11.08 10.34 9.94
C SER A 221 12.46 10.69 10.49
N ARG A 222 13.18 9.67 11.00
CA ARG A 222 14.53 9.81 11.57
C ARG A 222 15.39 8.65 11.10
N ILE A 223 16.70 8.89 10.94
CA ILE A 223 17.71 7.84 10.73
C ILE A 223 18.44 7.65 12.07
N ILE A 224 18.53 6.42 12.52
CA ILE A 224 19.09 6.04 13.81
C ILE A 224 20.06 4.89 13.58
N GLU A 225 21.24 4.98 14.20
CA GLU A 225 22.22 3.90 14.26
C GLU A 225 21.89 2.97 15.43
N VAL A 226 21.84 1.68 15.17
CA VAL A 226 21.64 0.63 16.16
C VAL A 226 22.85 -0.26 16.25
N ALA A 227 23.04 -0.86 17.42
CA ALA A 227 24.10 -1.83 17.71
C ALA A 227 23.55 -2.97 18.57
N PRO A 228 24.27 -4.09 18.76
CA PRO A 228 23.81 -5.21 19.57
C PRO A 228 23.40 -4.83 20.99
N ASP A 229 24.11 -3.92 21.62
CA ASP A 229 23.89 -3.38 22.96
C ASP A 229 23.06 -2.10 22.99
N ARG A 230 22.73 -1.54 21.82
CA ARG A 230 22.00 -0.28 21.66
C ARG A 230 20.88 -0.43 20.61
N PRO A 231 19.76 -1.09 20.95
CA PRO A 231 18.59 -1.14 20.07
C PRO A 231 18.00 0.26 19.88
N LEU A 232 17.24 0.45 18.80
CA LEU A 232 16.43 1.63 18.64
C LEU A 232 15.29 1.60 19.66
N GLU A 233 15.19 2.63 20.48
CA GLU A 233 14.02 2.89 21.33
C GLU A 233 13.36 4.20 20.89
N TYR A 234 12.05 4.13 20.68
CA TYR A 234 11.25 5.28 20.30
C TYR A 234 10.04 5.38 21.23
N VAL A 235 9.87 6.55 21.82
CA VAL A 235 8.76 6.82 22.74
C VAL A 235 7.89 7.92 22.14
N THR A 236 6.59 7.69 22.10
CA THR A 236 5.58 8.64 21.64
C THR A 236 4.30 8.46 22.48
N SER A 237 3.30 9.29 22.25
CA SER A 237 1.97 9.17 22.85
C SER A 237 0.90 9.59 21.85
N LEU A 238 -0.35 9.36 22.20
CA LEU A 238 -1.52 9.84 21.45
C LEU A 238 -2.52 10.43 22.45
N ASP A 239 -3.02 11.64 22.16
CA ASP A 239 -3.89 12.43 23.04
C ASP A 239 -5.39 12.15 22.83
N ARG A 240 -5.70 11.13 22.01
CA ARG A 240 -7.07 10.80 21.56
C ARG A 240 -7.20 9.32 21.20
N PRO A 241 -8.45 8.80 21.09
CA PRO A 241 -8.67 7.46 20.55
C PRO A 241 -8.09 7.33 19.14
N GLY A 242 -7.31 6.25 18.91
CA GLY A 242 -6.66 6.02 17.62
C GLY A 242 -5.48 5.06 17.72
N TYR A 243 -4.65 5.07 16.68
CA TYR A 243 -3.43 4.27 16.59
C TYR A 243 -2.23 5.14 16.21
N VAL A 244 -1.07 4.73 16.73
CA VAL A 244 0.23 5.19 16.24
C VAL A 244 0.92 4.00 15.59
N MET A 245 1.38 4.19 14.37
CA MET A 245 2.12 3.21 13.58
C MET A 245 3.58 3.66 13.49
N VAL A 246 4.50 2.75 13.79
CA VAL A 246 5.94 3.01 13.72
C VAL A 246 6.60 1.91 12.90
N ARG A 247 7.40 2.30 11.92
CA ARG A 247 8.10 1.38 11.03
C ARG A 247 9.59 1.67 11.04
N ALA A 248 10.40 0.63 11.23
CA ALA A 248 11.86 0.69 11.08
C ALA A 248 12.28 -0.03 9.81
N MET A 249 13.02 0.66 8.95
CA MET A 249 13.47 0.21 7.64
C MET A 249 15.00 0.17 7.61
N LEU A 250 15.56 -0.97 7.21
CA LEU A 250 17.01 -1.15 7.09
C LEU A 250 17.55 -0.32 5.93
N LEU A 251 18.63 0.40 6.19
CA LEU A 251 19.36 1.20 5.19
C LEU A 251 20.72 0.58 4.87
N ASP A 252 21.12 0.70 3.62
CA ASP A 252 22.48 0.36 3.16
C ASP A 252 23.50 1.48 3.51
N GLU A 253 24.74 1.29 3.10
CA GLU A 253 25.85 2.24 3.31
C GLU A 253 25.58 3.59 2.63
N ASN A 254 24.74 3.62 1.62
CA ASN A 254 24.37 4.81 0.88
C ASN A 254 23.19 5.57 1.52
N GLY A 255 22.52 4.95 2.52
CA GLY A 255 21.30 5.47 3.14
C GLY A 255 20.04 5.12 2.38
N GLU A 256 20.15 4.21 1.38
CA GLU A 256 19.01 3.71 0.64
C GLU A 256 18.35 2.51 1.34
N PRO A 257 17.03 2.35 1.21
CA PRO A 257 16.36 1.18 1.76
C PRO A 257 16.89 -0.12 1.14
N VAL A 258 17.40 -1.01 1.97
CA VAL A 258 17.73 -2.38 1.54
C VAL A 258 16.47 -3.06 1.04
N ARG A 259 16.51 -3.59 -0.19
CA ARG A 259 15.34 -4.24 -0.82
C ARG A 259 15.65 -5.68 -1.17
N ARG A 260 14.66 -6.54 -0.99
CA ARG A 260 14.71 -7.96 -1.41
C ARG A 260 13.42 -8.36 -2.10
N VAL A 261 13.53 -9.36 -2.97
CA VAL A 261 12.37 -10.04 -3.57
C VAL A 261 11.89 -11.08 -2.56
N PRO A 262 10.69 -10.94 -1.98
CA PRO A 262 10.23 -11.84 -0.91
C PRO A 262 9.92 -13.26 -1.40
N ARG A 263 9.58 -13.41 -2.67
CA ARG A 263 9.29 -14.69 -3.35
C ARG A 263 9.42 -14.52 -4.87
N PRO A 264 9.66 -15.58 -5.63
CA PRO A 264 9.69 -15.51 -7.10
C PRO A 264 8.45 -14.83 -7.66
N GLY A 265 8.63 -13.93 -8.63
CA GLY A 265 7.55 -13.16 -9.27
C GLY A 265 7.03 -11.95 -8.48
N ALA A 266 7.45 -11.76 -7.24
CA ALA A 266 7.12 -10.55 -6.49
C ALA A 266 8.11 -9.41 -6.79
N GLY A 267 7.63 -8.16 -6.70
CA GLY A 267 8.51 -6.98 -6.73
C GLY A 267 9.41 -6.88 -5.49
N ALA A 268 10.58 -6.27 -5.64
CA ALA A 268 11.49 -6.02 -4.51
C ALA A 268 10.84 -5.11 -3.46
N ARG A 269 10.93 -5.49 -2.19
CA ARG A 269 10.34 -4.79 -1.04
C ARG A 269 11.43 -4.36 -0.05
N PRO A 270 11.26 -3.24 0.67
CA PRO A 270 12.17 -2.85 1.74
C PRO A 270 12.25 -3.93 2.81
N VAL A 271 13.45 -4.14 3.37
CA VAL A 271 13.64 -4.92 4.59
C VAL A 271 13.24 -4.02 5.76
N GLN A 272 12.10 -4.29 6.36
CA GLN A 272 11.50 -3.45 7.40
C GLN A 272 10.69 -4.27 8.39
N TYR A 273 10.40 -3.67 9.53
CA TYR A 273 9.45 -4.18 10.51
C TYR A 273 8.54 -3.05 10.99
N GLY A 274 7.25 -3.29 11.06
CA GLY A 274 6.28 -2.31 11.50
C GLY A 274 5.61 -2.75 12.80
N LEU A 275 5.36 -1.81 13.68
CA LEU A 275 4.61 -1.96 14.91
C LEU A 275 3.51 -0.91 14.97
N ALA A 276 2.47 -1.16 15.73
CA ALA A 276 1.52 -0.12 16.10
C ALA A 276 1.03 -0.29 17.54
N ALA A 277 0.52 0.79 18.08
CA ALA A 277 -0.08 0.85 19.42
C ALA A 277 -1.40 1.63 19.37
N GLY A 278 -2.41 1.17 20.08
CA GLY A 278 -3.74 1.74 20.13
C GLY A 278 -4.04 2.45 21.44
N VAL A 279 -4.81 3.54 21.36
CA VAL A 279 -5.38 4.27 22.49
C VAL A 279 -6.90 4.20 22.41
N ALA A 280 -7.54 3.69 23.44
CA ALA A 280 -9.00 3.61 23.56
C ALA A 280 -9.72 3.25 22.23
N PRO A 281 -9.29 2.18 21.53
CA PRO A 281 -9.77 1.89 20.17
C PRO A 281 -11.27 1.56 20.13
N GLU A 282 -11.86 1.14 21.23
CA GLU A 282 -13.32 0.92 21.37
C GLU A 282 -14.14 2.22 21.25
N LYS A 283 -13.50 3.37 21.46
CA LYS A 283 -14.13 4.69 21.31
C LYS A 283 -14.06 5.24 19.88
N LEU A 284 -13.33 4.58 18.98
CA LEU A 284 -13.23 5.03 17.58
C LEU A 284 -14.61 4.99 16.91
N ARG A 285 -14.94 6.11 16.25
CA ARG A 285 -16.13 6.27 15.41
C ARG A 285 -15.70 6.72 14.03
N GLN A 286 -16.54 6.53 13.02
CA GLN A 286 -16.26 6.99 11.67
C GLN A 286 -16.02 8.52 11.63
N GLY A 287 -15.11 8.97 10.77
CA GLY A 287 -14.70 10.37 10.66
C GLY A 287 -15.74 11.27 9.98
N VAL A 288 -16.63 10.69 9.18
CA VAL A 288 -17.77 11.34 8.53
C VAL A 288 -18.97 10.42 8.65
N PRO A 289 -20.16 10.89 9.01
CA PRO A 289 -21.36 10.06 9.07
C PRO A 289 -21.70 9.48 7.70
N GLU A 290 -22.44 8.38 7.70
CA GLU A 290 -22.99 7.82 6.44
C GLU A 290 -23.99 8.80 5.82
N PRO A 291 -24.19 8.77 4.49
CA PRO A 291 -25.24 9.53 3.83
C PRO A 291 -26.62 9.26 4.44
N GLU A 292 -27.43 10.29 4.63
CA GLU A 292 -28.77 10.13 5.23
C GLU A 292 -29.68 9.22 4.41
N ASP A 293 -29.51 9.20 3.09
CA ASP A 293 -30.26 8.39 2.15
C ASP A 293 -29.57 7.05 1.79
N PHE A 294 -28.55 6.63 2.55
CA PHE A 294 -27.76 5.42 2.26
C PHE A 294 -28.64 4.17 2.03
N ASP A 295 -29.61 3.93 2.92
CA ASP A 295 -30.51 2.78 2.79
C ASP A 295 -31.44 2.91 1.58
N ALA A 296 -32.01 4.09 1.35
CA ALA A 296 -32.88 4.37 0.21
C ALA A 296 -32.13 4.18 -1.12
N PHE A 297 -30.89 4.66 -1.20
CA PHE A 297 -30.02 4.48 -2.36
C PHE A 297 -29.80 2.98 -2.66
N TRP A 298 -29.37 2.18 -1.68
CA TRP A 298 -29.09 0.78 -1.93
C TRP A 298 -30.34 -0.05 -2.18
N GLN A 299 -31.49 0.27 -1.55
CA GLN A 299 -32.77 -0.36 -1.84
C GLN A 299 -33.19 -0.12 -3.29
N GLU A 300 -33.03 1.10 -3.81
CA GLU A 300 -33.32 1.42 -5.20
C GLU A 300 -32.40 0.69 -6.17
N GLU A 301 -31.09 0.62 -5.89
CA GLU A 301 -30.13 -0.08 -6.74
C GLU A 301 -30.36 -1.61 -6.75
N ILE A 302 -30.75 -2.19 -5.61
CA ILE A 302 -31.17 -3.60 -5.51
C ILE A 302 -32.46 -3.83 -6.31
N ARG A 303 -33.41 -2.90 -6.25
CA ARG A 303 -34.65 -2.98 -7.05
C ARG A 303 -34.35 -2.92 -8.54
N LYS A 304 -33.48 -2.04 -8.99
CA LYS A 304 -33.02 -1.99 -10.39
C LYS A 304 -32.31 -3.28 -10.81
N LEU A 305 -31.46 -3.82 -9.95
CA LEU A 305 -30.82 -5.11 -10.21
C LEU A 305 -31.84 -6.21 -10.35
N ALA A 306 -32.85 -6.31 -9.46
CA ALA A 306 -33.91 -7.31 -9.50
C ALA A 306 -34.79 -7.22 -10.77
N ALA A 307 -34.95 -6.02 -11.35
CA ALA A 307 -35.65 -5.82 -12.62
C ALA A 307 -34.92 -6.43 -13.83
N VAL A 308 -33.64 -6.72 -13.71
CA VAL A 308 -32.89 -7.47 -14.73
C VAL A 308 -33.00 -8.97 -14.44
N PRO A 309 -33.65 -9.78 -15.29
CA PRO A 309 -33.76 -11.21 -15.03
C PRO A 309 -32.39 -11.89 -14.88
N LEU A 310 -32.23 -12.70 -13.84
CA LEU A 310 -31.05 -13.54 -13.69
C LEU A 310 -30.99 -14.57 -14.82
N LYS A 311 -29.98 -14.44 -15.68
CA LYS A 311 -29.69 -15.37 -16.78
C LYS A 311 -28.24 -15.82 -16.73
N VAL A 312 -28.01 -17.10 -16.89
CA VAL A 312 -26.69 -17.64 -17.19
C VAL A 312 -26.43 -17.38 -18.67
N LEU A 313 -25.54 -16.41 -18.95
CA LEU A 313 -25.18 -16.04 -20.33
C LEU A 313 -24.18 -17.03 -20.92
N GLU A 314 -23.27 -17.53 -20.06
CA GLU A 314 -22.27 -18.54 -20.43
C GLU A 314 -21.95 -19.42 -19.21
N LYS A 315 -21.83 -20.73 -19.41
CA LYS A 315 -21.29 -21.68 -18.44
C LYS A 315 -20.43 -22.69 -19.20
N LYS A 316 -19.14 -22.43 -19.23
CA LYS A 316 -18.16 -23.23 -19.97
C LYS A 316 -17.33 -24.06 -19.01
N ALA A 317 -17.29 -25.37 -19.21
CA ALA A 317 -16.37 -26.24 -18.47
C ALA A 317 -14.92 -25.86 -18.80
N VAL A 318 -14.11 -25.74 -17.76
CA VAL A 318 -12.67 -25.52 -17.83
C VAL A 318 -11.96 -26.68 -17.16
N GLU A 319 -10.63 -26.55 -16.98
CA GLU A 319 -9.84 -27.61 -16.38
C GLU A 319 -10.35 -28.02 -15.01
N SER A 320 -10.83 -29.27 -14.89
CA SER A 320 -11.30 -29.91 -13.66
C SER A 320 -10.22 -30.87 -13.12
N ASP A 321 -10.29 -31.20 -11.84
CA ASP A 321 -9.46 -32.27 -11.24
C ASP A 321 -10.33 -33.42 -10.75
N ASP A 322 -9.75 -34.36 -9.98
CA ASP A 322 -10.47 -35.52 -9.48
C ASP A 322 -11.52 -35.18 -8.41
N ALA A 323 -11.41 -34.02 -7.76
CA ALA A 323 -12.26 -33.60 -6.64
C ALA A 323 -13.40 -32.65 -7.04
N VAL A 324 -13.16 -31.77 -8.02
CA VAL A 324 -14.11 -30.71 -8.39
C VAL A 324 -14.24 -30.56 -9.91
N ASP A 325 -15.44 -30.21 -10.35
CA ASP A 325 -15.70 -29.65 -11.68
C ASP A 325 -15.57 -28.12 -11.61
N VAL A 326 -15.02 -27.52 -12.66
CA VAL A 326 -14.80 -26.09 -12.76
C VAL A 326 -15.50 -25.52 -13.99
N PHE A 327 -16.18 -24.40 -13.81
CA PHE A 327 -16.87 -23.69 -14.88
C PHE A 327 -16.48 -22.21 -14.88
N ASP A 328 -16.17 -21.66 -16.06
CA ASP A 328 -16.19 -20.22 -16.28
C ASP A 328 -17.65 -19.79 -16.53
N VAL A 329 -18.15 -18.88 -15.70
CA VAL A 329 -19.57 -18.49 -15.69
C VAL A 329 -19.70 -17.00 -15.94
N LYS A 330 -20.65 -16.63 -16.82
CA LYS A 330 -21.11 -15.25 -16.99
C LYS A 330 -22.61 -15.17 -16.72
N LEU A 331 -23.01 -14.11 -16.00
CA LEU A 331 -24.40 -13.86 -15.65
C LEU A 331 -24.82 -12.46 -16.08
N SER A 332 -26.09 -12.29 -16.42
CA SER A 332 -26.70 -10.98 -16.59
C SER A 332 -26.59 -10.14 -15.32
N CYS A 333 -26.32 -8.86 -15.46
CA CYS A 333 -26.26 -7.90 -14.35
C CYS A 333 -26.84 -6.57 -14.79
N ALA A 334 -27.21 -5.71 -13.86
CA ALA A 334 -27.47 -4.30 -14.15
C ALA A 334 -26.15 -3.58 -14.48
N GLY A 335 -26.22 -2.65 -15.45
CA GLY A 335 -25.05 -1.92 -15.96
C GLY A 335 -24.37 -2.61 -17.14
N ASP A 336 -23.22 -2.03 -17.57
CA ASP A 336 -22.60 -2.35 -18.87
C ASP A 336 -21.80 -3.66 -18.91
N ARG A 337 -21.56 -4.28 -17.74
CA ARG A 337 -20.71 -5.47 -17.63
C ARG A 337 -21.42 -6.61 -16.93
N PRO A 338 -21.25 -7.86 -17.40
CA PRO A 338 -21.82 -9.04 -16.75
C PRO A 338 -21.13 -9.33 -15.41
N VAL A 339 -21.69 -10.25 -14.61
CA VAL A 339 -20.89 -10.99 -13.63
C VAL A 339 -20.05 -11.99 -14.41
N SER A 340 -18.78 -12.13 -14.04
CA SER A 340 -17.93 -13.23 -14.50
C SER A 340 -17.20 -13.85 -13.32
N GLY A 341 -16.82 -15.12 -13.42
CA GLY A 341 -16.10 -15.80 -12.35
C GLY A 341 -15.97 -17.29 -12.56
N TYR A 342 -15.17 -17.92 -11.70
CA TYR A 342 -15.05 -19.38 -11.69
C TYR A 342 -15.96 -20.00 -10.63
N LEU A 343 -16.86 -20.89 -11.11
CA LEU A 343 -17.67 -21.74 -10.26
C LEU A 343 -17.03 -23.12 -10.13
N THR A 344 -16.68 -23.53 -8.92
CA THR A 344 -16.22 -24.89 -8.61
C THR A 344 -17.31 -25.67 -7.89
N VAL A 345 -17.58 -26.88 -8.34
CA VAL A 345 -18.60 -27.77 -7.79
C VAL A 345 -17.95 -29.11 -7.44
N PRO A 346 -18.05 -29.59 -6.19
CA PRO A 346 -17.52 -30.90 -5.82
C PRO A 346 -18.16 -32.02 -6.68
N LYS A 347 -17.32 -32.95 -7.22
CA LYS A 347 -17.83 -34.03 -8.08
C LYS A 347 -18.83 -34.94 -7.39
N ALA A 348 -18.73 -35.10 -6.07
CA ALA A 348 -19.72 -35.85 -5.27
C ALA A 348 -21.12 -35.24 -5.29
N ALA A 349 -21.30 -34.00 -5.79
CA ALA A 349 -22.63 -33.42 -6.02
C ALA A 349 -23.40 -34.17 -7.11
N LYS A 350 -22.73 -34.79 -8.08
CA LYS A 350 -23.34 -35.65 -9.10
C LYS A 350 -24.00 -36.92 -8.50
N GLU A 351 -23.55 -37.31 -7.32
CA GLU A 351 -24.08 -38.45 -6.56
C GLU A 351 -25.23 -38.01 -5.61
N GLY A 352 -25.73 -36.78 -5.76
CA GLY A 352 -26.82 -36.23 -4.96
C GLY A 352 -26.40 -35.58 -3.63
N LYS A 353 -25.10 -35.54 -3.32
CA LYS A 353 -24.60 -34.90 -2.11
C LYS A 353 -24.77 -33.38 -2.20
N LYS A 354 -25.20 -32.77 -1.10
CA LYS A 354 -25.38 -31.32 -0.98
C LYS A 354 -24.19 -30.69 -0.27
N PHE A 355 -23.87 -29.44 -0.64
CA PHE A 355 -22.68 -28.74 -0.17
C PHE A 355 -23.02 -27.34 0.31
N PRO A 356 -22.27 -26.80 1.28
CA PRO A 356 -22.31 -25.38 1.64
C PRO A 356 -21.78 -24.52 0.48
N LEU A 357 -22.25 -23.28 0.44
CA LEU A 357 -21.82 -22.29 -0.54
C LEU A 357 -20.71 -21.40 0.01
N ARG A 358 -19.80 -21.01 -0.87
CA ARG A 358 -18.79 -20.00 -0.60
C ARG A 358 -18.69 -19.00 -1.75
N LEU A 359 -18.87 -17.73 -1.44
CA LEU A 359 -18.65 -16.62 -2.35
C LEU A 359 -17.30 -15.96 -2.02
N ARG A 360 -16.45 -15.76 -3.02
CA ARG A 360 -15.12 -15.19 -2.85
C ARG A 360 -14.94 -13.93 -3.66
N PHE A 361 -14.32 -12.94 -3.02
CA PHE A 361 -13.87 -11.68 -3.63
C PHE A 361 -12.39 -11.46 -3.38
N ASP A 362 -11.67 -10.98 -4.40
CA ASP A 362 -10.22 -10.80 -4.33
C ASP A 362 -9.80 -9.33 -4.27
N GLY A 363 -8.51 -9.11 -3.98
CA GLY A 363 -7.92 -7.80 -3.79
C GLY A 363 -7.85 -6.97 -5.08
N TYR A 364 -7.37 -5.73 -4.95
CA TYR A 364 -7.22 -4.79 -6.06
C TYR A 364 -6.25 -5.32 -7.12
N SER A 365 -6.78 -5.63 -8.29
CA SER A 365 -5.99 -6.13 -9.42
C SER A 365 -6.83 -6.15 -10.69
N VAL A 366 -6.20 -6.16 -11.87
CA VAL A 366 -6.84 -6.45 -13.16
C VAL A 366 -6.28 -7.77 -13.65
N GLN A 367 -7.01 -8.85 -13.42
CA GLN A 367 -6.59 -10.22 -13.74
C GLN A 367 -7.81 -11.16 -13.83
N SER A 368 -7.56 -12.42 -14.21
CA SER A 368 -8.55 -13.49 -14.08
C SER A 368 -9.02 -13.63 -12.64
N ALA A 369 -10.27 -14.01 -12.40
CA ALA A 369 -10.67 -14.48 -11.08
C ALA A 369 -9.76 -15.65 -10.67
N PRO A 370 -9.31 -15.72 -9.40
CA PRO A 370 -8.56 -16.88 -8.92
C PRO A 370 -9.44 -18.14 -8.91
N LEU A 371 -8.82 -19.24 -9.26
CA LEU A 371 -9.48 -20.56 -9.25
C LEU A 371 -9.17 -21.26 -7.93
N TYR A 372 -10.20 -21.54 -7.15
CA TYR A 372 -10.11 -22.23 -5.87
C TYR A 372 -10.75 -23.63 -5.98
N ARG A 373 -9.98 -24.65 -5.65
CA ARG A 373 -10.39 -26.06 -5.69
C ARG A 373 -10.62 -26.57 -4.26
N ASP A 374 -11.86 -26.49 -3.79
CA ASP A 374 -12.26 -26.93 -2.45
C ASP A 374 -13.39 -27.94 -2.57
N SER A 375 -13.10 -29.20 -2.27
CA SER A 375 -14.10 -30.29 -2.34
C SER A 375 -15.14 -30.27 -1.22
N GLY A 376 -15.00 -29.38 -0.25
CA GLY A 376 -15.95 -29.19 0.84
C GLY A 376 -17.01 -28.12 0.57
N TYR A 377 -16.88 -27.33 -0.51
CA TYR A 377 -17.77 -26.21 -0.83
C TYR A 377 -18.05 -26.11 -2.33
N ILE A 378 -19.25 -25.64 -2.65
CA ILE A 378 -19.47 -25.01 -3.95
C ILE A 378 -18.95 -23.58 -3.84
N THR A 379 -17.92 -23.25 -4.61
CA THR A 379 -17.26 -21.93 -4.51
C THR A 379 -17.46 -21.13 -5.80
N PHE A 380 -17.91 -19.88 -5.68
CA PHE A 380 -17.93 -18.93 -6.79
C PHE A 380 -16.95 -17.81 -6.51
N SER A 381 -15.86 -17.78 -7.28
CA SER A 381 -14.84 -16.74 -7.25
C SER A 381 -15.18 -15.68 -8.27
N VAL A 382 -15.59 -14.50 -7.82
CA VAL A 382 -16.14 -13.43 -8.65
C VAL A 382 -15.05 -12.49 -9.14
N ASN A 383 -15.03 -12.23 -10.44
CA ASN A 383 -14.20 -11.20 -11.03
C ASN A 383 -14.83 -9.82 -10.74
N PRO A 384 -14.11 -8.88 -10.07
CA PRO A 384 -14.66 -7.59 -9.70
C PRO A 384 -15.01 -6.70 -10.90
N HIS A 385 -14.46 -7.01 -12.08
CA HIS A 385 -14.58 -6.19 -13.28
C HIS A 385 -15.62 -6.70 -14.30
N GLY A 386 -16.08 -7.94 -14.17
CA GLY A 386 -16.94 -8.57 -15.17
C GLY A 386 -16.23 -8.77 -16.52
N ILE A 387 -14.92 -9.02 -16.51
CA ILE A 387 -14.10 -9.28 -17.68
C ILE A 387 -13.91 -10.78 -17.92
N GLU A 388 -13.31 -11.15 -19.06
CA GLU A 388 -12.97 -12.53 -19.40
C GLU A 388 -11.98 -13.12 -18.39
N ASN A 389 -12.19 -14.40 -18.04
CA ASN A 389 -11.23 -15.17 -17.25
C ASN A 389 -10.35 -16.05 -18.15
N GLY A 390 -9.23 -16.54 -17.60
CA GLY A 390 -8.35 -17.49 -18.28
C GLY A 390 -7.66 -16.95 -19.54
N ARG A 391 -7.62 -15.64 -19.73
CA ARG A 391 -6.91 -15.02 -20.85
C ARG A 391 -5.42 -14.88 -20.53
N GLU A 392 -4.61 -14.69 -21.57
CA GLU A 392 -3.18 -14.44 -21.45
C GLU A 392 -2.90 -13.15 -20.66
N ALA A 393 -1.76 -13.10 -19.97
CA ALA A 393 -1.36 -11.96 -19.15
C ALA A 393 -1.33 -10.62 -19.92
N ALA A 394 -1.09 -10.66 -21.25
CA ALA A 394 -1.11 -9.48 -22.10
C ALA A 394 -2.49 -8.81 -22.14
N TYR A 395 -3.57 -9.60 -22.21
CA TYR A 395 -4.95 -9.10 -22.20
C TYR A 395 -5.25 -8.27 -20.94
N TYR A 396 -4.87 -8.77 -19.75
CA TYR A 396 -5.09 -8.05 -18.49
C TYR A 396 -4.22 -6.79 -18.38
N ARG A 397 -2.97 -6.85 -18.87
CA ARG A 397 -2.11 -5.66 -18.93
C ARG A 397 -2.69 -4.58 -19.82
N GLU A 398 -3.23 -4.94 -20.99
CA GLU A 398 -3.89 -4.00 -21.89
C GLU A 398 -5.09 -3.33 -21.20
N LEU A 399 -5.97 -4.09 -20.57
CA LEU A 399 -7.10 -3.55 -19.81
C LEU A 399 -6.65 -2.62 -18.67
N GLN A 400 -5.59 -2.99 -17.96
CA GLN A 400 -5.04 -2.20 -16.85
C GLN A 400 -4.45 -0.87 -17.34
N HIS A 401 -3.95 -0.79 -18.56
CA HIS A 401 -3.40 0.45 -19.14
C HIS A 401 -4.41 1.21 -20.02
N SER A 402 -5.61 0.69 -20.20
CA SER A 402 -6.66 1.31 -21.00
C SER A 402 -7.94 1.56 -20.18
N VAL A 403 -8.99 0.79 -20.42
CA VAL A 403 -10.34 1.02 -19.84
C VAL A 403 -10.40 0.84 -18.33
N LEU A 404 -9.49 0.08 -17.73
CA LEU A 404 -9.39 -0.14 -16.29
C LEU A 404 -8.20 0.61 -15.63
N ALA A 405 -7.55 1.53 -16.37
CA ALA A 405 -6.46 2.32 -15.82
C ALA A 405 -6.95 3.15 -14.61
N GLY A 406 -6.37 2.90 -13.41
CA GLY A 406 -6.72 3.64 -12.21
C GLY A 406 -8.19 3.52 -11.80
N TYR A 407 -8.85 2.40 -12.07
CA TYR A 407 -10.26 2.20 -11.72
C TYR A 407 -10.51 2.51 -10.23
N GLY A 408 -11.62 3.19 -9.94
CA GLY A 408 -12.00 3.63 -8.59
C GLY A 408 -11.20 4.83 -8.06
N PHE A 409 -10.12 5.27 -8.74
CA PHE A 409 -9.29 6.41 -8.33
C PHE A 409 -9.53 7.67 -9.18
N ARG A 410 -10.43 7.64 -10.14
CA ARG A 410 -10.77 8.80 -10.97
C ARG A 410 -11.70 9.72 -10.19
N ASN A 411 -11.23 10.92 -9.89
CA ASN A 411 -11.96 11.84 -9.02
C ASN A 411 -13.31 12.27 -9.62
N GLU A 412 -13.38 12.44 -10.92
CA GLU A 412 -14.59 12.85 -11.64
C GLU A 412 -15.69 11.77 -11.50
N GLU A 413 -15.34 10.50 -11.61
CA GLU A 413 -16.27 9.37 -11.45
C GLU A 413 -16.78 9.26 -10.01
N ASN A 414 -15.97 9.68 -9.03
CA ASN A 414 -16.26 9.55 -7.60
C ASN A 414 -17.15 10.68 -7.03
N GLN A 415 -17.55 11.66 -7.84
CA GLN A 415 -18.42 12.76 -7.39
C GLN A 415 -19.87 12.30 -7.17
N SER A 416 -20.33 11.26 -7.85
CA SER A 416 -21.68 10.70 -7.70
C SER A 416 -21.62 9.21 -7.36
N PRO A 417 -22.50 8.70 -6.49
CA PRO A 417 -22.55 7.27 -6.17
C PRO A 417 -22.88 6.39 -7.38
N LEU A 418 -23.55 6.93 -8.39
CA LEU A 418 -23.93 6.17 -9.60
C LEU A 418 -22.81 6.09 -10.64
N THR A 419 -21.84 7.00 -10.60
CA THR A 419 -20.74 7.05 -11.58
C THR A 419 -19.44 6.43 -11.07
N THR A 420 -19.33 6.23 -9.75
CA THR A 420 -18.15 5.57 -9.19
C THR A 420 -18.02 4.12 -9.68
N TYR A 421 -16.80 3.71 -9.95
CA TYR A 421 -16.50 2.35 -10.42
C TYR A 421 -17.07 1.25 -9.50
N PHE A 422 -17.12 1.54 -8.20
CA PHE A 422 -17.58 0.59 -7.17
C PHE A 422 -19.07 0.27 -7.27
N HIS A 423 -19.89 1.11 -7.90
CA HIS A 423 -21.32 0.86 -8.12
C HIS A 423 -21.54 -0.49 -8.84
N GLY A 424 -21.03 -0.62 -10.06
CA GLY A 424 -21.16 -1.86 -10.82
C GLY A 424 -20.45 -3.05 -10.16
N MET A 425 -19.35 -2.81 -9.41
CA MET A 425 -18.64 -3.86 -8.69
C MET A 425 -19.53 -4.50 -7.60
N ILE A 426 -20.24 -3.71 -6.80
CA ILE A 426 -21.13 -4.24 -5.76
C ILE A 426 -22.37 -4.90 -6.38
N LEU A 427 -22.97 -4.33 -7.43
CA LEU A 427 -24.08 -4.97 -8.13
C LEU A 427 -23.72 -6.36 -8.68
N ARG A 428 -22.50 -6.53 -9.22
CA ARG A 428 -21.98 -7.85 -9.64
C ARG A 428 -21.86 -8.82 -8.45
N GLY A 429 -21.40 -8.34 -7.31
CA GLY A 429 -21.32 -9.14 -6.08
C GLY A 429 -22.70 -9.60 -5.58
N LEU A 430 -23.69 -8.71 -5.59
CA LEU A 430 -25.07 -9.02 -5.22
C LEU A 430 -25.69 -10.05 -6.19
N ARG A 431 -25.50 -9.87 -7.50
CA ARG A 431 -25.98 -10.82 -8.53
C ARG A 431 -25.31 -12.20 -8.38
N ALA A 432 -24.02 -12.24 -8.04
CA ALA A 432 -23.32 -13.49 -7.78
C ALA A 432 -23.90 -14.21 -6.53
N ALA A 433 -24.22 -13.45 -5.48
CA ALA A 433 -24.87 -14.00 -4.28
C ALA A 433 -26.30 -14.51 -4.54
N GLU A 434 -27.03 -13.88 -5.43
CA GLU A 434 -28.34 -14.36 -5.90
C GLU A 434 -28.16 -15.68 -6.68
N PHE A 435 -27.26 -15.71 -7.66
CA PHE A 435 -27.05 -16.89 -8.51
C PHE A 435 -26.62 -18.11 -7.72
N ILE A 436 -25.63 -17.99 -6.83
CA ILE A 436 -25.10 -19.17 -6.14
C ILE A 436 -26.16 -19.86 -5.27
N LYS A 437 -27.17 -19.13 -4.78
CA LYS A 437 -28.31 -19.66 -4.02
C LYS A 437 -29.31 -20.43 -4.89
N THR A 438 -29.24 -20.31 -6.22
CA THR A 438 -30.14 -21.05 -7.13
C THR A 438 -29.61 -22.45 -7.47
N LEU A 439 -28.38 -22.76 -7.07
CA LEU A 439 -27.74 -24.03 -7.43
C LEU A 439 -28.42 -25.21 -6.72
N PRO A 440 -28.84 -26.22 -7.47
CA PRO A 440 -29.56 -27.37 -6.91
C PRO A 440 -28.67 -28.19 -5.96
N GLU A 441 -27.35 -28.11 -6.06
CA GLU A 441 -26.39 -28.81 -5.21
C GLU A 441 -26.20 -28.16 -3.84
N TRP A 442 -26.74 -26.98 -3.61
CA TRP A 442 -26.71 -26.30 -2.32
C TRP A 442 -27.42 -27.08 -1.21
N ASP A 443 -26.85 -27.06 0.02
CA ASP A 443 -27.41 -27.67 1.21
C ASP A 443 -28.61 -26.89 1.81
N GLY A 444 -28.91 -25.70 1.27
CA GLY A 444 -29.97 -24.81 1.76
C GLY A 444 -29.67 -24.14 3.12
N LYS A 445 -28.48 -24.34 3.69
CA LYS A 445 -28.16 -23.94 5.07
C LYS A 445 -26.99 -22.95 5.17
N LYS A 446 -25.88 -23.23 4.53
CA LYS A 446 -24.64 -22.47 4.76
C LYS A 446 -24.22 -21.69 3.52
N LEU A 447 -24.06 -20.37 3.67
CA LEU A 447 -23.44 -19.46 2.71
C LEU A 447 -22.38 -18.63 3.42
N GLU A 448 -21.12 -18.88 3.10
CA GLU A 448 -19.97 -18.08 3.57
C GLU A 448 -19.55 -17.07 2.51
N ILE A 449 -19.20 -15.86 2.95
CA ILE A 449 -18.56 -14.84 2.11
C ILE A 449 -17.16 -14.59 2.64
N ILE A 450 -16.16 -14.61 1.76
CA ILE A 450 -14.77 -14.41 2.15
C ILE A 450 -14.06 -13.49 1.17
N GLY A 451 -13.14 -12.65 1.70
CA GLY A 451 -12.34 -11.78 0.87
C GLY A 451 -11.19 -11.10 1.59
N GLY A 452 -10.25 -10.60 0.81
CA GLY A 452 -9.09 -9.85 1.31
C GLY A 452 -8.97 -8.48 0.65
N SER A 453 -8.53 -7.46 1.42
CA SER A 453 -8.32 -6.10 0.92
C SER A 453 -9.58 -5.54 0.24
N GLN A 454 -9.53 -5.18 -1.06
CA GLN A 454 -10.74 -4.79 -1.82
C GLN A 454 -11.82 -5.88 -1.80
N GLY A 455 -11.43 -7.16 -1.79
CA GLY A 455 -12.40 -8.27 -1.67
C GLY A 455 -13.10 -8.28 -0.31
N ALA A 456 -12.45 -7.83 0.76
CA ALA A 456 -13.08 -7.67 2.06
C ALA A 456 -14.13 -6.56 2.06
N PHE A 457 -13.86 -5.43 1.38
CA PHE A 457 -14.87 -4.40 1.13
C PHE A 457 -16.11 -4.97 0.41
N GLN A 458 -15.89 -5.71 -0.70
CA GLN A 458 -17.00 -6.36 -1.43
C GLN A 458 -17.75 -7.36 -0.52
N SER A 459 -17.01 -8.13 0.28
CA SER A 459 -17.60 -9.13 1.19
C SER A 459 -18.54 -8.50 2.22
N VAL A 460 -18.12 -7.41 2.86
CA VAL A 460 -18.94 -6.69 3.85
C VAL A 460 -20.15 -6.04 3.20
N ALA A 461 -19.97 -5.40 2.04
CA ALA A 461 -21.06 -4.78 1.29
C ALA A 461 -22.12 -5.82 0.88
N VAL A 462 -21.70 -6.93 0.28
CA VAL A 462 -22.61 -8.00 -0.13
C VAL A 462 -23.29 -8.66 1.08
N ALA A 463 -22.55 -8.93 2.17
CA ALA A 463 -23.13 -9.49 3.38
C ALA A 463 -24.14 -8.55 4.07
N GLY A 464 -23.92 -7.23 3.97
CA GLY A 464 -24.83 -6.23 4.52
C GLY A 464 -26.09 -6.00 3.67
N LEU A 465 -25.99 -6.21 2.35
CA LEU A 465 -27.07 -5.91 1.40
C LEU A 465 -27.87 -7.16 0.95
N THR A 466 -27.43 -8.38 1.28
CA THR A 466 -28.13 -9.61 0.90
C THR A 466 -28.47 -10.47 2.13
N GLY A 467 -29.62 -11.13 2.09
CA GLY A 467 -30.03 -12.04 3.14
C GLY A 467 -29.44 -13.46 2.99
N GLY A 468 -29.50 -14.26 4.07
CA GLY A 468 -29.17 -15.69 4.05
C GLY A 468 -27.64 -15.97 4.11
N VAL A 469 -26.80 -14.97 4.35
CA VAL A 469 -25.38 -15.16 4.64
C VAL A 469 -25.22 -15.68 6.06
N THR A 470 -24.45 -16.74 6.25
CA THR A 470 -24.26 -17.42 7.54
C THR A 470 -22.90 -17.17 8.17
N GLY A 471 -21.97 -16.56 7.44
CA GLY A 471 -20.66 -16.16 7.96
C GLY A 471 -19.90 -15.29 6.98
N CYS A 472 -19.12 -14.35 7.50
CA CYS A 472 -18.26 -13.46 6.73
C CYS A 472 -16.86 -13.46 7.33
N SER A 473 -15.86 -13.95 6.58
CA SER A 473 -14.47 -13.97 7.00
C SER A 473 -13.61 -13.10 6.09
N ILE A 474 -13.06 -12.04 6.64
CA ILE A 474 -12.35 -11.04 5.85
C ILE A 474 -10.93 -10.82 6.37
N GLN A 475 -10.05 -10.44 5.46
CA GLN A 475 -8.65 -10.14 5.77
C GLN A 475 -8.31 -8.73 5.31
N ILE A 476 -7.51 -8.00 6.13
CA ILE A 476 -6.97 -6.68 5.78
C ILE A 476 -8.00 -5.80 5.04
N PRO A 477 -9.18 -5.54 5.63
CA PRO A 477 -10.29 -4.91 4.92
C PRO A 477 -9.92 -3.51 4.46
N TRP A 478 -10.13 -3.29 3.16
CA TRP A 478 -9.87 -2.02 2.49
C TRP A 478 -11.10 -1.11 2.53
N PHE A 479 -10.89 0.17 2.24
CA PHE A 479 -11.95 1.17 2.07
C PHE A 479 -12.75 1.44 3.35
N CYS A 480 -12.09 1.31 4.51
CA CYS A 480 -12.71 1.55 5.82
C CYS A 480 -12.45 2.98 6.29
N ASP A 481 -13.51 3.67 6.72
CA ASP A 481 -13.48 5.02 7.30
C ASP A 481 -12.81 6.05 6.36
N LEU A 482 -13.39 6.22 5.18
CA LEU A 482 -12.90 7.19 4.18
C LEU A 482 -12.84 8.61 4.73
N GLY A 483 -13.76 8.96 5.63
CA GLY A 483 -13.81 10.23 6.32
C GLY A 483 -12.77 10.41 7.41
N GLY A 484 -12.07 9.36 7.83
CA GLY A 484 -11.09 9.40 8.93
C GLY A 484 -9.96 10.41 8.72
N ILE A 485 -9.59 10.65 7.46
CA ILE A 485 -8.60 11.68 7.11
C ILE A 485 -9.00 13.10 7.54
N LYS A 486 -10.30 13.42 7.55
CA LYS A 486 -10.81 14.73 7.98
C LYS A 486 -10.62 14.99 9.48
N VAL A 487 -10.42 13.92 10.25
CA VAL A 487 -10.15 13.98 11.70
C VAL A 487 -8.71 13.62 12.04
N GLY A 488 -7.80 13.67 11.05
CA GLY A 488 -6.36 13.50 11.22
C GLY A 488 -5.87 12.05 11.22
N ARG A 489 -6.70 11.06 10.89
CA ARG A 489 -6.28 9.66 10.86
C ARG A 489 -5.38 9.35 9.68
N VAL A 490 -4.54 8.34 9.85
CA VAL A 490 -3.66 7.83 8.80
C VAL A 490 -4.47 7.47 7.56
N ARG A 491 -4.10 8.05 6.41
CA ARG A 491 -4.86 7.93 5.17
C ARG A 491 -4.95 6.49 4.64
N GLY A 492 -3.84 5.77 4.64
CA GLY A 492 -3.73 4.52 3.91
C GLY A 492 -3.73 4.71 2.38
N TRP A 493 -3.82 3.60 1.64
CA TRP A 493 -3.92 3.62 0.17
C TRP A 493 -5.37 3.56 -0.27
N ARG A 494 -5.92 4.68 -0.72
CA ARG A 494 -7.31 4.84 -1.17
C ARG A 494 -7.45 6.08 -2.05
N PRO A 495 -8.52 6.19 -2.86
CA PRO A 495 -8.79 7.41 -3.63
C PRO A 495 -8.98 8.63 -2.73
N ASP A 496 -8.89 9.82 -3.31
CA ASP A 496 -9.20 11.06 -2.62
C ASP A 496 -10.66 11.08 -2.17
N PRO A 497 -10.97 11.65 -0.99
CA PRO A 497 -12.34 11.74 -0.51
C PRO A 497 -13.24 12.47 -1.51
N ALA A 498 -14.36 11.84 -1.87
CA ALA A 498 -15.35 12.39 -2.77
C ALA A 498 -16.77 12.00 -2.29
N PRO A 499 -17.81 12.82 -2.57
CA PRO A 499 -19.16 12.58 -2.04
C PRO A 499 -19.72 11.20 -2.42
N GLY A 500 -19.55 10.78 -3.65
CA GLY A 500 -20.05 9.49 -4.13
C GLY A 500 -19.42 8.29 -3.44
N LEU A 501 -18.18 8.41 -2.96
CA LEU A 501 -17.48 7.32 -2.28
C LEU A 501 -18.03 7.00 -0.89
N LEU A 502 -18.74 7.94 -0.25
CA LEU A 502 -19.35 7.68 1.06
C LEU A 502 -20.42 6.58 1.02
N TYR A 503 -21.05 6.34 -0.14
CA TYR A 503 -21.98 5.23 -0.35
C TYR A 503 -21.28 3.87 -0.46
N TYR A 504 -19.95 3.86 -0.50
CA TYR A 504 -19.10 2.66 -0.64
C TYR A 504 -18.10 2.50 0.50
N ASP A 505 -18.10 3.40 1.48
CA ASP A 505 -17.28 3.21 2.68
C ASP A 505 -17.69 1.90 3.38
N THR A 506 -16.74 1.00 3.55
CA THR A 506 -16.98 -0.35 4.12
C THR A 506 -17.67 -0.27 5.49
N VAL A 507 -17.38 0.79 6.27
CA VAL A 507 -17.94 0.95 7.62
C VAL A 507 -19.45 1.24 7.59
N ASN A 508 -19.98 1.78 6.49
CA ASN A 508 -21.40 2.08 6.35
C ASN A 508 -22.26 0.82 6.11
N PHE A 509 -21.68 -0.24 5.56
CA PHE A 509 -22.37 -1.53 5.42
C PHE A 509 -22.40 -2.35 6.72
N ALA A 510 -21.46 -2.09 7.63
CA ALA A 510 -21.23 -2.92 8.82
C ALA A 510 -22.48 -3.10 9.69
N GLY A 511 -23.24 -2.03 9.94
CA GLY A 511 -24.47 -2.07 10.75
C GLY A 511 -25.60 -2.92 10.16
N ARG A 512 -25.48 -3.32 8.89
CA ARG A 512 -26.46 -4.12 8.13
C ARG A 512 -26.09 -5.59 8.04
N VAL A 513 -24.86 -5.97 8.37
CA VAL A 513 -24.41 -7.37 8.42
C VAL A 513 -25.11 -8.09 9.58
N ARG A 514 -25.69 -9.26 9.30
CA ARG A 514 -26.46 -10.06 10.29
C ARG A 514 -25.81 -11.40 10.65
N CYS A 515 -24.79 -11.82 9.92
CA CYS A 515 -24.03 -13.05 10.20
C CYS A 515 -22.79 -12.75 11.06
N PRO A 516 -22.22 -13.76 11.74
CA PRO A 516 -20.92 -13.61 12.41
C PRO A 516 -19.82 -13.12 11.46
N VAL A 517 -18.99 -12.17 11.92
CA VAL A 517 -17.88 -11.60 11.14
C VAL A 517 -16.55 -11.85 11.85
N ARG A 518 -15.60 -12.41 11.10
CA ARG A 518 -14.21 -12.55 11.53
C ARG A 518 -13.31 -11.68 10.67
N ILE A 519 -12.52 -10.82 11.32
CA ILE A 519 -11.55 -9.91 10.70
C ILE A 519 -10.14 -10.32 11.13
N ASP A 520 -9.22 -10.51 10.19
CA ASP A 520 -7.79 -10.73 10.45
C ASP A 520 -6.98 -9.66 9.72
N ALA A 521 -6.21 -8.83 10.43
CA ALA A 521 -5.52 -7.68 9.84
C ALA A 521 -4.14 -7.46 10.46
N GLY A 522 -3.24 -6.85 9.69
CA GLY A 522 -1.96 -6.38 10.19
C GLY A 522 -2.13 -5.11 11.02
N LEU A 523 -1.53 -5.04 12.19
CA LEU A 523 -1.61 -3.86 13.05
C LEU A 523 -0.77 -2.69 12.49
N SER A 524 0.28 -3.00 11.72
CA SER A 524 1.11 -2.01 11.02
C SER A 524 0.82 -1.93 9.52
N ASP A 525 -0.42 -2.15 9.12
CA ASP A 525 -0.84 -2.06 7.72
C ASP A 525 -0.99 -0.60 7.27
N TRP A 526 -0.06 -0.15 6.42
CA TRP A 526 -0.03 1.20 5.87
C TRP A 526 -0.93 1.38 4.64
N VAL A 527 -1.51 0.31 4.13
CA VAL A 527 -2.50 0.33 3.03
C VAL A 527 -3.91 0.41 3.61
N CYS A 528 -4.21 -0.44 4.60
CA CYS A 528 -5.47 -0.50 5.33
C CYS A 528 -5.22 -0.20 6.81
N PRO A 529 -5.12 1.08 7.22
CA PRO A 529 -4.72 1.45 8.57
C PRO A 529 -5.63 0.85 9.66
N PRO A 530 -5.05 0.48 10.82
CA PRO A 530 -5.78 -0.20 11.89
C PRO A 530 -6.96 0.60 12.44
N SER A 531 -6.90 1.93 12.41
CA SER A 531 -8.02 2.79 12.82
C SER A 531 -9.27 2.56 11.99
N GLY A 532 -9.16 2.52 10.67
CA GLY A 532 -10.28 2.23 9.77
C GLY A 532 -10.85 0.83 9.99
N VAL A 533 -9.97 -0.18 10.14
CA VAL A 533 -10.36 -1.57 10.45
C VAL A 533 -11.09 -1.64 11.80
N ARG A 534 -10.64 -0.89 12.78
CA ARG A 534 -11.28 -0.85 14.10
C ARG A 534 -12.63 -0.14 14.06
N VAL A 535 -12.78 0.92 13.27
CA VAL A 535 -14.09 1.58 13.05
C VAL A 535 -15.06 0.60 12.41
N LEU A 536 -14.63 -0.17 11.39
CA LEU A 536 -15.45 -1.24 10.81
C LEU A 536 -15.92 -2.21 11.89
N TYR A 537 -15.00 -2.74 12.70
CA TYR A 537 -15.33 -3.65 13.80
C TYR A 537 -16.32 -3.03 14.78
N ASN A 538 -16.11 -1.78 15.20
CA ASN A 538 -16.98 -1.09 16.16
C ASN A 538 -18.41 -0.88 15.61
N ASN A 539 -18.57 -0.72 14.29
CA ASN A 539 -19.87 -0.53 13.65
C ASN A 539 -20.65 -1.84 13.40
N LEU A 540 -19.99 -3.01 13.43
CA LEU A 540 -20.67 -4.30 13.35
C LEU A 540 -21.58 -4.51 14.57
N ARG A 541 -22.82 -5.01 14.34
CA ARG A 541 -23.82 -5.30 15.38
C ARG A 541 -24.07 -6.79 15.59
N CYS A 542 -23.45 -7.65 14.78
CA CYS A 542 -23.47 -9.10 14.86
C CYS A 542 -22.34 -9.65 15.75
N ASP A 543 -22.32 -10.95 15.99
CA ASP A 543 -21.15 -11.63 16.55
C ASP A 543 -19.91 -11.29 15.74
N LYS A 544 -18.85 -10.86 16.41
CA LYS A 544 -17.67 -10.35 15.72
C LYS A 544 -16.37 -10.68 16.44
N GLU A 545 -15.36 -10.98 15.65
CA GLU A 545 -13.99 -11.21 16.11
C GLU A 545 -13.03 -10.38 15.25
N LEU A 546 -12.14 -9.63 15.89
CA LEU A 546 -11.02 -8.93 15.24
C LEU A 546 -9.70 -9.48 15.79
N ILE A 547 -8.85 -9.93 14.90
CA ILE A 547 -7.50 -10.38 15.19
C ILE A 547 -6.53 -9.40 14.52
N PHE A 548 -5.94 -8.54 15.31
CA PHE A 548 -4.79 -7.77 14.85
C PHE A 548 -3.49 -8.54 15.09
N ARG A 549 -2.59 -8.49 14.11
CA ARG A 549 -1.28 -9.12 14.18
C ARG A 549 -0.18 -8.06 14.20
N GLN A 550 0.57 -8.02 15.29
CA GLN A 550 1.73 -7.14 15.41
C GLN A 550 2.83 -7.60 14.43
N GLY A 551 3.56 -6.66 13.86
CA GLY A 551 4.63 -6.94 12.90
C GLY A 551 4.16 -7.26 11.47
N LEU A 552 2.85 -7.34 11.22
CA LEU A 552 2.31 -7.52 9.88
C LEU A 552 1.82 -6.20 9.29
N ASP A 553 2.21 -5.95 8.04
CA ASP A 553 1.65 -4.91 7.18
C ASP A 553 0.57 -5.51 6.25
N HIS A 554 0.30 -4.87 5.11
CA HIS A 554 -0.70 -5.34 4.13
C HIS A 554 -0.36 -6.71 3.53
N ALA A 555 0.91 -7.10 3.58
CA ALA A 555 1.37 -8.40 3.13
C ALA A 555 2.55 -8.86 4.01
N VAL A 556 2.64 -10.16 4.26
CA VAL A 556 3.75 -10.78 4.99
C VAL A 556 4.98 -10.83 4.11
N TYR A 557 6.10 -10.25 4.56
CA TYR A 557 7.36 -10.24 3.84
C TYR A 557 8.50 -10.75 4.72
N PHE A 558 9.56 -11.27 4.08
CA PHE A 558 10.87 -11.55 4.67
C PHE A 558 10.88 -12.50 5.86
N GLY A 559 10.17 -13.63 5.74
CA GLY A 559 10.29 -14.73 6.70
C GLY A 559 9.51 -14.55 8.00
N TYR A 560 8.63 -13.57 8.10
CA TYR A 560 7.70 -13.48 9.22
C TYR A 560 6.66 -14.60 9.14
N ASP A 561 6.63 -15.44 10.17
CA ASP A 561 5.57 -16.42 10.31
C ASP A 561 4.30 -15.71 10.83
N ARG A 562 3.28 -15.66 9.99
CA ARG A 562 1.98 -15.08 10.35
C ARG A 562 1.38 -15.71 11.61
N ASN A 563 1.61 -16.98 11.84
CA ASN A 563 1.06 -17.69 12.99
C ASN A 563 1.83 -17.42 14.27
N ALA A 564 3.13 -17.10 14.16
CA ALA A 564 4.00 -16.77 15.29
C ALA A 564 3.96 -15.29 15.68
N THR A 565 3.28 -14.40 14.90
CA THR A 565 3.19 -12.99 15.27
C THR A 565 2.27 -12.77 16.46
N PRO A 566 2.63 -11.87 17.40
CA PRO A 566 1.77 -11.48 18.52
C PRO A 566 0.39 -11.03 18.03
N ARG A 567 -0.66 -11.43 18.74
CA ARG A 567 -2.06 -11.17 18.38
C ARG A 567 -2.73 -10.30 19.43
N VAL A 568 -3.39 -9.26 18.96
CA VAL A 568 -4.32 -8.47 19.78
C VAL A 568 -5.74 -8.85 19.34
N ILE A 569 -6.50 -9.49 20.21
CA ILE A 569 -7.80 -10.05 19.88
C ILE A 569 -8.91 -9.27 20.58
N ALA A 570 -9.88 -8.81 19.80
CA ALA A 570 -11.14 -8.29 20.30
C ALA A 570 -12.29 -9.20 19.82
N LYS A 571 -13.17 -9.60 20.74
CA LYS A 571 -14.32 -10.45 20.44
C LYS A 571 -15.54 -9.95 21.22
N GLU A 572 -16.66 -9.82 20.52
CA GLU A 572 -17.92 -9.39 21.09
C GLU A 572 -19.07 -10.20 20.48
N ALA A 573 -20.04 -10.60 21.34
CA ALA A 573 -21.32 -11.12 20.89
C ALA A 573 -22.16 -10.00 20.26
N GLY A 574 -23.03 -10.34 19.32
CA GLY A 574 -23.98 -9.41 18.70
C GLY A 574 -24.95 -8.84 19.74
N LYS A 575 -25.37 -7.60 19.50
CA LYS A 575 -26.38 -6.91 20.31
C LYS A 575 -27.75 -7.03 19.65
#